data_e1fe332eb7028a59125b583a8961cc4c
#
_entry.id   e1fe332eb7028a59125b583a8961cc4c
#
_cell.length_a   1.000
_cell.length_b   1.000
_cell.length_c   1.000
_cell.angle_alpha   90.00
_cell.angle_beta   90.00
_cell.angle_gamma   90.00
#
_symmetry.space_group_name_H-M   'P 1'
#
loop_
_entity.id
_entity.type
_entity.pdbx_description
1 polymer ?
#
loop_
_entity_poly.entity_id
_entity_poly.type
_entity_poly.pdbx_seq_one_letter_code
_entity_poly.pdbx_strand_id
1 'polypeptide(L)'
;MDLDKALRGRRSIRKYLAKNVPEELVRQVIEAATFAPSAKNGQQWRFTVLTGKSKKELTDLFRRELEIVSQRIGRENMGSSLSSCSIMEQAPTVIMVWNAGERGWETEIHSIAAAIQNMLLKAYALGLGTVWIGDIFYTLDALKEHFGRPWKLMAAVALGWPDHTPKSRPRKSVDEVAEFQS
;
A
#
# COMPACT_ATOMS: atom_id res chain seq x y z
N MET A 1 -14.21 -10.58 13.19
CA MET A 1 -14.58 -9.14 13.32
C MET A 1 -15.70 -8.87 12.35
N ASP A 2 -16.68 -8.09 12.72
CA ASP A 2 -17.76 -7.61 11.86
C ASP A 2 -17.21 -6.68 10.75
N LEU A 3 -17.81 -6.78 9.54
CA LEU A 3 -17.39 -6.00 8.37
C LEU A 3 -17.55 -4.49 8.59
N ASP A 4 -18.66 -4.06 9.16
CA ASP A 4 -18.91 -2.64 9.44
C ASP A 4 -17.87 -2.06 10.41
N LYS A 5 -17.48 -2.83 11.41
CA LYS A 5 -16.41 -2.46 12.33
C LYS A 5 -15.07 -2.28 11.60
N ALA A 6 -14.77 -3.14 10.63
CA ALA A 6 -13.54 -3.03 9.84
C ALA A 6 -13.58 -1.79 8.92
N LEU A 7 -14.68 -1.59 8.21
CA LEU A 7 -14.86 -0.45 7.31
C LEU A 7 -14.77 0.89 8.05
N ARG A 8 -15.44 1.00 9.20
CA ARG A 8 -15.50 2.24 9.99
C ARG A 8 -14.27 2.44 10.85
N GLY A 9 -13.62 1.35 11.31
CA GLY A 9 -12.51 1.37 12.27
C GLY A 9 -11.13 1.50 11.65
N ARG A 10 -10.92 0.95 10.44
CA ARG A 10 -9.61 1.00 9.78
C ARG A 10 -9.10 2.43 9.61
N ARG A 11 -7.81 2.63 9.93
CA ARG A 11 -7.09 3.91 9.77
C ARG A 11 -5.79 3.68 8.98
N SER A 12 -5.29 4.74 8.37
CA SER A 12 -3.94 4.77 7.81
C SER A 12 -2.93 4.97 8.94
N ILE A 13 -2.24 3.90 9.30
CA ILE A 13 -1.23 3.87 10.36
C ILE A 13 0.12 4.26 9.76
N ARG A 14 0.81 5.19 10.41
CA ARG A 14 2.10 5.75 9.95
C ARG A 14 3.19 5.70 11.00
N LYS A 15 2.89 5.12 12.16
CA LYS A 15 3.86 4.82 13.23
C LYS A 15 3.62 3.39 13.72
N TYR A 16 4.69 2.66 13.86
CA TYR A 16 4.66 1.23 14.16
C TYR A 16 5.53 0.91 15.35
N LEU A 17 5.12 -0.08 16.13
CA LEU A 17 5.97 -0.69 17.14
C LEU A 17 7.14 -1.43 16.47
N ALA A 18 8.30 -1.42 17.11
CA ALA A 18 9.48 -2.18 16.68
C ALA A 18 9.30 -3.69 16.96
N LYS A 19 8.26 -4.29 16.35
CA LYS A 19 7.87 -5.68 16.54
C LYS A 19 7.58 -6.32 15.19
N ASN A 20 8.25 -7.43 14.89
CA ASN A 20 8.03 -8.16 13.66
C ASN A 20 6.58 -8.67 13.55
N VAL A 21 6.07 -8.70 12.32
CA VAL A 21 4.80 -9.34 11.99
C VAL A 21 5.10 -10.78 11.61
N PRO A 22 4.46 -11.78 12.25
CA PRO A 22 4.60 -13.17 11.86
C PRO A 22 4.22 -13.39 10.39
N GLU A 23 4.99 -14.20 9.67
CA GLU A 23 4.74 -14.50 8.25
C GLU A 23 3.32 -15.02 8.01
N GLU A 24 2.80 -15.82 8.90
CA GLU A 24 1.44 -16.35 8.84
C GLU A 24 0.38 -15.24 8.76
N LEU A 25 0.53 -14.15 9.52
CA LEU A 25 -0.38 -13.00 9.46
C LEU A 25 -0.22 -12.23 8.14
N VAL A 26 1.01 -12.11 7.63
CA VAL A 26 1.25 -11.50 6.33
C VAL A 26 0.59 -12.31 5.21
N ARG A 27 0.69 -13.64 5.27
CA ARG A 27 0.02 -14.56 4.32
C ARG A 27 -1.49 -14.38 4.35
N GLN A 28 -2.11 -14.30 5.50
CA GLN A 28 -3.55 -14.06 5.63
C GLN A 28 -3.96 -12.70 5.04
N VAL A 29 -3.12 -11.67 5.19
CA VAL A 29 -3.37 -10.34 4.57
C VAL A 29 -3.31 -10.44 3.05
N ILE A 30 -2.33 -11.15 2.49
CA ILE A 30 -2.21 -11.36 1.04
C ILE A 30 -3.33 -12.25 0.51
N GLU A 31 -3.68 -13.31 1.23
CA GLU A 31 -4.80 -14.17 0.88
C GLU A 31 -6.10 -13.36 0.73
N ALA A 32 -6.38 -12.45 1.65
CA ALA A 32 -7.56 -11.58 1.52
C ALA A 32 -7.56 -10.74 0.23
N ALA A 33 -6.41 -10.35 -0.27
CA ALA A 33 -6.29 -9.66 -1.55
C ALA A 33 -6.78 -10.52 -2.72
N THR A 34 -6.55 -11.84 -2.67
CA THR A 34 -6.91 -12.75 -3.77
C THR A 34 -8.43 -12.95 -3.92
N PHE A 35 -9.21 -12.59 -2.90
CA PHE A 35 -10.68 -12.60 -2.96
C PHE A 35 -11.28 -11.33 -3.57
N ALA A 36 -10.46 -10.38 -4.01
CA ALA A 36 -10.96 -9.21 -4.71
C ALA A 36 -11.51 -9.58 -6.09
N PRO A 37 -12.54 -8.88 -6.58
CA PRO A 37 -12.94 -9.02 -7.97
C PRO A 37 -11.84 -8.51 -8.90
N SER A 38 -11.69 -9.14 -10.06
CA SER A 38 -10.76 -8.67 -11.08
C SER A 38 -11.37 -8.76 -12.48
N ALA A 39 -10.97 -7.84 -13.35
CA ALA A 39 -11.44 -7.80 -14.73
C ALA A 39 -11.21 -9.16 -15.41
N LYS A 40 -12.28 -9.79 -15.85
CA LYS A 40 -12.30 -11.15 -16.47
C LYS A 40 -11.59 -12.21 -15.62
N ASN A 41 -11.65 -12.08 -14.29
CA ASN A 41 -10.96 -12.93 -13.35
C ASN A 41 -9.43 -13.02 -13.60
N GLY A 42 -8.85 -11.93 -14.09
CA GLY A 42 -7.44 -11.90 -14.52
C GLY A 42 -6.44 -12.04 -13.40
N GLN A 43 -6.81 -11.71 -12.16
CA GLN A 43 -5.99 -11.88 -10.94
C GLN A 43 -4.53 -11.43 -11.16
N GLN A 44 -4.37 -10.29 -11.79
CA GLN A 44 -3.10 -9.77 -12.27
C GLN A 44 -2.21 -9.16 -11.18
N TRP A 45 -2.68 -9.12 -9.94
CA TRP A 45 -1.88 -8.69 -8.81
C TRP A 45 -0.69 -9.62 -8.55
N ARG A 46 0.46 -9.01 -8.24
CA ARG A 46 1.62 -9.70 -7.70
C ARG A 46 2.11 -8.93 -6.49
N PHE A 47 2.67 -9.65 -5.53
CA PHE A 47 3.12 -9.07 -4.28
C PHE A 47 4.58 -9.45 -4.03
N THR A 48 5.39 -8.49 -3.60
CA THR A 48 6.73 -8.72 -3.07
C THR A 48 6.75 -8.28 -1.61
N VAL A 49 6.93 -9.22 -0.71
CA VAL A 49 7.00 -8.96 0.73
C VAL A 49 8.45 -8.72 1.13
N LEU A 50 8.69 -7.60 1.80
CA LEU A 50 10.02 -7.17 2.22
C LEU A 50 10.05 -6.98 3.73
N THR A 51 11.05 -7.58 4.37
CA THR A 51 11.34 -7.48 5.79
C THR A 51 12.84 -7.38 6.01
N GLY A 52 13.30 -7.00 7.19
CA GLY A 52 14.72 -7.02 7.55
C GLY A 52 15.61 -6.37 6.50
N LYS A 53 16.59 -7.12 6.01
CA LYS A 53 17.60 -6.64 5.06
C LYS A 53 17.01 -6.18 3.73
N SER A 54 16.11 -6.97 3.13
CA SER A 54 15.50 -6.62 1.84
C SER A 54 14.65 -5.35 1.92
N LYS A 55 13.96 -5.14 3.04
CA LYS A 55 13.24 -3.88 3.30
C LYS A 55 14.21 -2.70 3.43
N LYS A 56 15.33 -2.90 4.14
CA LYS A 56 16.34 -1.85 4.27
C LYS A 56 16.94 -1.46 2.91
N GLU A 57 17.28 -2.43 2.08
CA GLU A 57 17.78 -2.19 0.72
C GLU A 57 16.77 -1.38 -0.12
N LEU A 58 15.48 -1.71 -0.04
CA LEU A 58 14.41 -0.94 -0.67
C LEU A 58 14.40 0.51 -0.17
N THR A 59 14.37 0.71 1.14
CA THR A 59 14.23 2.06 1.71
C THR A 59 15.47 2.92 1.49
N ASP A 60 16.66 2.34 1.49
CA ASP A 60 17.92 3.03 1.15
C ASP A 60 17.91 3.47 -0.32
N LEU A 61 17.49 2.59 -1.24
CA LEU A 61 17.31 2.93 -2.65
C LEU A 61 16.28 4.05 -2.82
N PHE A 62 15.09 3.89 -2.23
CA PHE A 62 14.01 4.87 -2.32
C PHE A 62 14.45 6.25 -1.82
N ARG A 63 15.14 6.30 -0.69
CA ARG A 63 15.68 7.54 -0.12
C ARG A 63 16.69 8.21 -1.05
N ARG A 64 17.62 7.46 -1.60
CA ARG A 64 18.63 7.96 -2.53
C ARG A 64 17.99 8.56 -3.79
N GLU A 65 17.04 7.84 -4.37
CA GLU A 65 16.34 8.32 -5.57
C GLU A 65 15.51 9.58 -5.28
N LEU A 66 14.84 9.64 -4.12
CA LEU A 66 14.12 10.84 -3.70
C LEU A 66 15.05 12.04 -3.52
N GLU A 67 16.27 11.83 -3.00
CA GLU A 67 17.25 12.91 -2.87
C GLU A 67 17.66 13.45 -4.24
N ILE A 68 17.98 12.58 -5.21
CA ILE A 68 18.31 12.95 -6.58
C ILE A 68 17.15 13.76 -7.21
N VAL A 69 15.92 13.28 -7.08
CA VAL A 69 14.74 13.97 -7.62
C VAL A 69 14.54 15.30 -6.91
N SER A 70 14.70 15.36 -5.60
CA SER A 70 14.48 16.59 -4.82
C SER A 70 15.46 17.71 -5.19
N GLN A 71 16.70 17.36 -5.56
CA GLN A 71 17.70 18.34 -6.08
C GLN A 71 17.27 18.94 -7.42
N ARG A 72 16.52 18.18 -8.22
CA ARG A 72 16.06 18.59 -9.55
C ARG A 72 14.78 19.42 -9.52
N ILE A 73 13.80 19.05 -8.69
CA ILE A 73 12.46 19.67 -8.68
C ILE A 73 12.15 20.49 -7.43
N GLY A 74 13.03 20.49 -6.42
CA GLY A 74 12.82 21.10 -5.10
C GLY A 74 12.09 20.19 -4.12
N ARG A 75 12.48 20.24 -2.84
CA ARG A 75 11.88 19.39 -1.78
C ARG A 75 10.40 19.70 -1.55
N GLU A 76 10.00 20.93 -1.75
CA GLU A 76 8.60 21.41 -1.63
C GLU A 76 7.67 20.74 -2.66
N ASN A 77 8.22 20.30 -3.79
CA ASN A 77 7.46 19.64 -4.86
C ASN A 77 7.41 18.10 -4.71
N MET A 78 8.05 17.56 -3.67
CA MET A 78 8.10 16.10 -3.41
C MET A 78 6.83 15.54 -2.79
N GLY A 79 5.84 16.40 -2.47
CA GLY A 79 4.60 15.96 -1.82
C GLY A 79 4.86 15.20 -0.52
N SER A 80 4.25 14.04 -0.37
CA SER A 80 4.42 13.17 0.81
C SER A 80 5.49 12.07 0.64
N SER A 81 6.24 12.04 -0.47
CA SER A 81 7.19 10.95 -0.76
C SER A 81 8.29 10.82 0.30
N LEU A 82 8.81 11.93 0.81
CA LEU A 82 9.82 11.91 1.88
C LEU A 82 9.26 11.31 3.18
N SER A 83 8.02 11.67 3.54
CA SER A 83 7.35 11.07 4.70
C SER A 83 7.00 9.61 4.47
N SER A 84 6.65 9.23 3.24
CA SER A 84 6.39 7.83 2.85
C SER A 84 7.63 6.96 3.02
N CYS A 85 8.82 7.48 2.68
CA CYS A 85 10.08 6.81 2.93
C CYS A 85 10.26 6.50 4.43
N SER A 86 10.11 7.51 5.28
CA SER A 86 10.25 7.35 6.74
C SER A 86 9.21 6.37 7.33
N ILE A 87 8.00 6.31 6.76
CA ILE A 87 6.97 5.35 7.17
C ILE A 87 7.40 3.92 6.81
N MET A 88 7.92 3.69 5.60
CA MET A 88 8.40 2.38 5.17
C MET A 88 9.61 1.92 6.00
N GLU A 89 10.50 2.82 6.38
CA GLU A 89 11.63 2.51 7.25
C GLU A 89 11.20 2.01 8.64
N GLN A 90 10.18 2.64 9.23
CA GLN A 90 9.65 2.28 10.54
C GLN A 90 8.81 1.00 10.51
N ALA A 91 8.10 0.73 9.42
CA ALA A 91 7.25 -0.44 9.32
C ALA A 91 8.09 -1.73 9.32
N PRO A 92 7.73 -2.76 10.11
CA PRO A 92 8.45 -4.04 10.11
C PRO A 92 8.33 -4.78 8.77
N THR A 93 7.28 -4.53 8.02
CA THR A 93 7.01 -5.18 6.72
C THR A 93 6.55 -4.14 5.70
N VAL A 94 7.06 -4.24 4.49
CA VAL A 94 6.58 -3.48 3.31
C VAL A 94 6.18 -4.49 2.22
N ILE A 95 5.00 -4.32 1.65
CA ILE A 95 4.50 -5.14 0.55
C ILE A 95 4.44 -4.28 -0.69
N MET A 96 5.28 -4.59 -1.69
CA MET A 96 5.20 -3.97 -3.01
C MET A 96 4.08 -4.64 -3.80
N VAL A 97 3.21 -3.85 -4.40
CA VAL A 97 2.03 -4.31 -5.13
C VAL A 97 2.21 -4.01 -6.61
N TRP A 98 2.15 -5.03 -7.43
CA TRP A 98 2.40 -4.97 -8.87
C TRP A 98 1.16 -5.35 -9.66
N ASN A 99 1.03 -4.77 -10.84
CA ASN A 99 0.12 -5.20 -11.90
C ASN A 99 0.92 -6.00 -12.96
N ALA A 100 0.63 -7.29 -13.07
CA ALA A 100 1.18 -8.17 -14.10
C ALA A 100 0.26 -8.30 -15.32
N GLY A 101 -0.79 -7.47 -15.41
CA GLY A 101 -1.66 -7.41 -16.58
C GLY A 101 -0.93 -6.81 -17.78
N GLU A 102 -1.16 -7.41 -18.94
CA GLU A 102 -0.49 -7.03 -20.19
C GLU A 102 -1.33 -6.10 -21.07
N ARG A 103 -2.62 -5.96 -20.74
CA ARG A 103 -3.58 -5.26 -21.61
C ARG A 103 -3.60 -3.76 -21.41
N GLY A 104 -3.06 -3.27 -20.26
CA GLY A 104 -3.04 -1.85 -19.92
C GLY A 104 -4.42 -1.23 -19.66
N TRP A 105 -5.43 -2.05 -19.37
CA TRP A 105 -6.78 -1.57 -19.13
C TRP A 105 -6.87 -0.86 -17.77
N GLU A 106 -7.65 0.22 -17.70
CA GLU A 106 -7.95 0.88 -16.42
C GLU A 106 -8.58 -0.08 -15.41
N THR A 107 -9.38 -1.04 -15.88
CA THR A 107 -9.99 -2.07 -15.04
C THR A 107 -8.98 -2.97 -14.33
N GLU A 108 -7.75 -3.09 -14.83
CA GLU A 108 -6.66 -3.77 -14.12
C GLU A 108 -6.24 -2.96 -12.89
N ILE A 109 -6.18 -1.64 -13.02
CA ILE A 109 -5.88 -0.72 -11.89
C ILE A 109 -6.98 -0.83 -10.82
N HIS A 110 -8.25 -0.86 -11.24
CA HIS A 110 -9.39 -1.04 -10.33
C HIS A 110 -9.30 -2.38 -9.58
N SER A 111 -8.93 -3.46 -10.28
CA SER A 111 -8.73 -4.79 -9.68
C SER A 111 -7.64 -4.77 -8.61
N ILE A 112 -6.50 -4.13 -8.89
CA ILE A 112 -5.40 -3.99 -7.91
C ILE A 112 -5.85 -3.14 -6.72
N ALA A 113 -6.59 -2.06 -6.94
CA ALA A 113 -7.12 -1.22 -5.87
C ALA A 113 -8.08 -1.99 -4.95
N ALA A 114 -8.95 -2.83 -5.51
CA ALA A 114 -9.84 -3.70 -4.75
C ALA A 114 -9.04 -4.71 -3.90
N ALA A 115 -8.01 -5.32 -4.48
CA ALA A 115 -7.13 -6.25 -3.76
C ALA A 115 -6.41 -5.56 -2.59
N ILE A 116 -5.87 -4.36 -2.80
CA ILE A 116 -5.25 -3.58 -1.72
C ILE A 116 -6.27 -3.28 -0.62
N GLN A 117 -7.49 -2.85 -0.96
CA GLN A 117 -8.51 -2.56 0.05
C GLN A 117 -8.83 -3.79 0.92
N ASN A 118 -8.91 -4.99 0.33
CA ASN A 118 -9.09 -6.23 1.08
C ASN A 118 -7.92 -6.48 2.06
N MET A 119 -6.68 -6.23 1.63
CA MET A 119 -5.50 -6.31 2.49
C MET A 119 -5.63 -5.39 3.70
N LEU A 120 -6.02 -4.13 3.47
CA LEU A 120 -6.14 -3.13 4.54
C LEU A 120 -7.21 -3.53 5.57
N LEU A 121 -8.34 -4.06 5.13
CA LEU A 121 -9.43 -4.53 6.00
C LEU A 121 -9.01 -5.77 6.80
N LYS A 122 -8.38 -6.74 6.13
CA LYS A 122 -7.90 -7.96 6.79
C LYS A 122 -6.83 -7.65 7.82
N ALA A 123 -5.86 -6.79 7.50
CA ALA A 123 -4.83 -6.38 8.45
C ALA A 123 -5.46 -5.74 9.71
N TYR A 124 -6.42 -4.85 9.53
CA TYR A 124 -7.16 -4.25 10.65
C TYR A 124 -7.89 -5.32 11.49
N ALA A 125 -8.55 -6.28 10.83
CA ALA A 125 -9.22 -7.38 11.52
C ALA A 125 -8.29 -8.25 12.36
N LEU A 126 -7.01 -8.34 11.98
CA LEU A 126 -5.94 -9.04 12.70
C LEU A 126 -5.24 -8.16 13.76
N GLY A 127 -5.69 -6.92 13.99
CA GLY A 127 -5.06 -5.98 14.91
C GLY A 127 -3.79 -5.32 14.37
N LEU A 128 -3.52 -5.48 13.07
CA LEU A 128 -2.40 -4.84 12.38
C LEU A 128 -2.79 -3.47 11.82
N GLY A 129 -1.80 -2.61 11.69
CA GLY A 129 -1.91 -1.30 11.06
C GLY A 129 -1.30 -1.31 9.66
N THR A 130 -1.94 -0.56 8.76
CA THR A 130 -1.46 -0.40 7.39
C THR A 130 -1.56 1.03 6.92
N VAL A 131 -0.72 1.40 5.96
CA VAL A 131 -0.96 2.54 5.09
C VAL A 131 -0.68 2.17 3.64
N TRP A 132 -1.59 2.58 2.76
CA TRP A 132 -1.40 2.52 1.32
C TRP A 132 -0.55 3.71 0.88
N ILE A 133 0.61 3.44 0.30
CA ILE A 133 1.56 4.41 -0.22
C ILE A 133 1.48 4.36 -1.75
N GLY A 134 0.78 5.34 -2.34
CA GLY A 134 0.77 5.57 -3.78
C GLY A 134 1.91 6.48 -4.23
N ASP A 135 2.54 7.16 -3.30
CA ASP A 135 3.51 8.23 -3.49
C ASP A 135 4.94 7.71 -3.71
N ILE A 136 5.03 6.68 -4.58
CA ILE A 136 6.28 6.04 -5.02
C ILE A 136 6.64 6.41 -6.47
N PHE A 137 5.81 7.24 -7.11
CA PHE A 137 5.87 7.48 -8.55
C PHE A 137 7.17 8.19 -9.00
N TYR A 138 7.84 8.93 -8.13
CA TYR A 138 9.14 9.55 -8.46
C TYR A 138 10.28 8.55 -8.64
N THR A 139 10.11 7.32 -8.18
CA THR A 139 11.17 6.31 -8.13
C THR A 139 10.80 5.02 -8.86
N LEU A 140 9.72 5.04 -9.66
CA LEU A 140 9.17 3.84 -10.30
C LEU A 140 10.20 3.08 -11.14
N ASP A 141 11.00 3.79 -11.95
CA ASP A 141 11.97 3.16 -12.84
C ASP A 141 13.11 2.51 -12.06
N ALA A 142 13.67 3.21 -11.08
CA ALA A 142 14.72 2.67 -10.23
C ALA A 142 14.24 1.45 -9.41
N LEU A 143 13.01 1.50 -8.89
CA LEU A 143 12.42 0.37 -8.18
C LEU A 143 12.14 -0.81 -9.11
N LYS A 144 11.63 -0.56 -10.30
CA LYS A 144 11.38 -1.61 -11.30
C LYS A 144 12.68 -2.30 -11.70
N GLU A 145 13.74 -1.55 -11.95
CA GLU A 145 15.07 -2.06 -12.26
C GLU A 145 15.63 -2.90 -11.10
N HIS A 146 15.60 -2.35 -9.87
CA HIS A 146 16.08 -3.05 -8.67
C HIS A 146 15.43 -4.42 -8.49
N PHE A 147 14.11 -4.52 -8.69
CA PHE A 147 13.40 -5.78 -8.54
C PHE A 147 13.49 -6.68 -9.76
N GLY A 148 13.96 -6.21 -10.91
CA GLY A 148 14.04 -6.95 -12.16
C GLY A 148 12.68 -7.50 -12.61
N ARG A 149 11.57 -6.78 -12.33
CA ARG A 149 10.22 -7.24 -12.64
C ARG A 149 9.70 -6.60 -13.94
N PRO A 150 9.08 -7.38 -14.84
CA PRO A 150 8.45 -6.84 -16.05
C PRO A 150 7.13 -6.11 -15.74
N TRP A 151 6.63 -6.24 -14.51
CA TRP A 151 5.32 -5.75 -14.08
C TRP A 151 5.33 -4.26 -13.74
N LYS A 152 4.16 -3.64 -13.80
CA LYS A 152 3.98 -2.24 -13.39
C LYS A 152 3.84 -2.16 -11.86
N LEU A 153 4.70 -1.37 -11.22
CA LEU A 153 4.57 -1.07 -9.80
C LEU A 153 3.37 -0.14 -9.59
N MET A 154 2.47 -0.51 -8.68
CA MET A 154 1.22 0.21 -8.42
C MET A 154 1.20 0.93 -7.09
N ALA A 155 1.76 0.31 -6.06
CA ALA A 155 1.77 0.86 -4.70
C ALA A 155 2.77 0.11 -3.81
N ALA A 156 3.06 0.70 -2.66
CA ALA A 156 3.58 -0.01 -1.51
C ALA A 156 2.54 0.01 -0.37
N VAL A 157 2.48 -1.07 0.41
CA VAL A 157 1.69 -1.14 1.63
C VAL A 157 2.65 -1.37 2.80
N ALA A 158 2.76 -0.38 3.68
CA ALA A 158 3.46 -0.56 4.95
C ALA A 158 2.54 -1.28 5.93
N LEU A 159 3.06 -2.30 6.61
CA LEU A 159 2.32 -3.19 7.51
C LEU A 159 3.09 -3.41 8.81
N GLY A 160 2.41 -3.33 9.94
CA GLY A 160 3.02 -3.55 11.25
C GLY A 160 2.02 -3.45 12.40
N TRP A 161 2.50 -3.59 13.62
CA TRP A 161 1.70 -3.33 14.82
C TRP A 161 1.57 -1.82 15.02
N PRO A 162 0.35 -1.28 15.13
CA PRO A 162 0.17 0.16 15.28
C PRO A 162 0.71 0.65 16.64
N ASP A 163 1.52 1.70 16.62
CA ASP A 163 1.97 2.38 17.83
C ASP A 163 0.87 3.30 18.40
N HIS A 164 0.01 3.80 17.54
CA HIS A 164 -1.16 4.61 17.94
C HIS A 164 -2.27 4.47 16.89
N THR A 165 -3.50 4.79 17.29
CA THR A 165 -4.64 4.83 16.37
C THR A 165 -5.07 6.30 16.15
N PRO A 166 -4.90 6.84 14.95
CA PRO A 166 -5.31 8.21 14.66
C PRO A 166 -6.82 8.37 14.70
N LYS A 167 -7.27 9.57 15.04
CA LYS A 167 -8.71 9.92 15.02
C LYS A 167 -9.30 9.69 13.62
N SER A 168 -10.59 9.36 13.57
CA SER A 168 -11.30 9.25 12.30
C SER A 168 -11.37 10.61 11.62
N ARG A 169 -11.18 10.62 10.31
CA ARG A 169 -11.46 11.80 9.50
C ARG A 169 -12.94 11.77 9.07
N PRO A 170 -13.57 12.92 8.87
CA PRO A 170 -14.95 12.99 8.40
C PRO A 170 -15.11 12.26 7.05
N ARG A 171 -16.32 11.83 6.79
CA ARG A 171 -16.75 11.27 5.50
C ARG A 171 -17.91 12.11 5.02
N LYS A 172 -17.98 12.27 3.71
CA LYS A 172 -19.18 12.82 3.08
C LYS A 172 -20.37 11.92 3.36
N SER A 173 -21.55 12.51 3.46
CA SER A 173 -22.81 11.78 3.54
C SER A 173 -23.12 11.07 2.22
N VAL A 174 -24.09 10.16 2.23
CA VAL A 174 -24.55 9.49 1.00
C VAL A 174 -25.09 10.53 0.03
N ASP A 175 -25.87 11.51 0.52
CA ASP A 175 -26.50 12.54 -0.31
C ASP A 175 -25.49 13.50 -0.98
N GLU A 176 -24.26 13.61 -0.43
CA GLU A 176 -23.20 14.39 -1.07
C GLU A 176 -22.45 13.65 -2.20
N VAL A 177 -22.63 12.34 -2.32
CA VAL A 177 -21.84 11.49 -3.25
C VAL A 177 -22.68 10.61 -4.17
N ALA A 178 -24.00 10.54 -3.96
CA ALA A 178 -24.91 9.73 -4.73
C ALA A 178 -26.14 10.52 -5.16
N GLU A 179 -26.57 10.30 -6.39
CA GLU A 179 -27.83 10.77 -6.96
C GLU A 179 -28.72 9.56 -7.22
N PHE A 180 -29.97 9.62 -6.73
CA PHE A 180 -30.97 8.58 -6.93
C PHE A 180 -31.96 9.04 -8.01
N GLN A 181 -31.91 8.38 -9.16
CA GLN A 181 -32.83 8.65 -10.27
C GLN A 181 -33.86 7.51 -10.33
N SER A 182 -35.15 7.89 -10.40
CA SER A 182 -36.31 6.97 -10.46
C SER A 182 -36.94 7.00 -11.84
#